data_9d56e1f1c11077b9641ba1fa50d845c8
#
_entry.id   9d56e1f1c11077b9641ba1fa50d845c8
#
_cell.length_a   1.000
_cell.length_b   1.000
_cell.length_c   1.000
_cell.angle_alpha   90.00
_cell.angle_beta   90.00
_cell.angle_gamma   90.00
#
_symmetry.space_group_name_H-M   'P 1'
#
loop_
_entity.id
_entity.type
_entity.pdbx_description
1 polymer ?
#
loop_
_entity_poly.entity_id
_entity_poly.type
_entity_poly.pdbx_seq_one_letter_code
_entity_poly.pdbx_strand_id
1 'polypeptide(L)'
;DYFRYSKFLTLIDNTHSSIENNLTDIVLMVNEDVPSHGKPHTYLFNFSNMIKKGTVRSTEFKIKGSDYLWHFVDDKHGRLIFHRKDEVSGEFIANTYLKGICDYKTGLVRVDDIVILEDEYYTDVLVTCSLISKDIYPRGNQILYIDQSNIQVDIMDNDLFYNSENAAVRSVNIL
;
A
#
# COMPACT_ATOMS: atom_id res chain seq x y z
N ASP A 1 -13.44 -16.83 -8.52
CA ASP A 1 -12.03 -17.12 -8.83
C ASP A 1 -11.16 -16.37 -7.84
N TYR A 2 -10.01 -16.94 -7.49
CA TYR A 2 -9.03 -16.32 -6.63
C TYR A 2 -7.69 -16.19 -7.36
N PHE A 3 -6.90 -15.19 -6.95
CA PHE A 3 -5.57 -14.99 -7.51
C PHE A 3 -4.59 -15.99 -6.88
N ARG A 4 -3.89 -16.76 -7.72
CA ARG A 4 -2.84 -17.71 -7.31
C ARG A 4 -1.47 -17.14 -7.62
N TYR A 5 -0.74 -16.80 -6.60
CA TYR A 5 0.61 -16.26 -6.71
C TYR A 5 1.56 -17.18 -7.50
N SER A 6 1.56 -18.47 -7.23
CA SER A 6 2.43 -19.44 -7.93
C SER A 6 2.15 -19.49 -9.44
N LYS A 7 0.87 -19.38 -9.85
CA LYS A 7 0.54 -19.30 -11.28
C LYS A 7 1.03 -18.03 -11.92
N PHE A 8 0.95 -16.92 -11.20
CA PHE A 8 1.44 -15.62 -11.66
C PHE A 8 2.95 -15.66 -11.86
N LEU A 9 3.72 -16.21 -10.90
CA LEU A 9 5.16 -16.39 -11.05
C LEU A 9 5.51 -17.25 -12.27
N THR A 10 4.81 -18.38 -12.45
CA THR A 10 5.02 -19.24 -13.61
C THR A 10 4.77 -18.52 -14.93
N LEU A 11 3.80 -17.62 -14.99
CA LEU A 11 3.56 -16.82 -16.18
C LEU A 11 4.73 -15.86 -16.45
N ILE A 12 5.28 -15.22 -15.42
CA ILE A 12 6.45 -14.34 -15.56
C ILE A 12 7.65 -15.14 -16.03
N ASP A 13 7.98 -16.27 -15.37
CA ASP A 13 9.13 -17.12 -15.71
C ASP A 13 9.06 -17.62 -17.15
N ASN A 14 7.87 -17.89 -17.67
CA ASN A 14 7.68 -18.34 -19.04
C ASN A 14 7.62 -17.22 -20.09
N THR A 15 7.71 -15.96 -19.68
CA THR A 15 7.65 -14.83 -20.61
C THR A 15 8.87 -14.79 -21.54
N HIS A 16 10.05 -15.09 -20.99
CA HIS A 16 11.27 -15.15 -21.78
C HIS A 16 12.28 -16.13 -21.17
N SER A 17 13.02 -16.86 -22.01
CA SER A 17 13.99 -17.88 -21.58
C SER A 17 15.20 -17.33 -20.82
N SER A 18 15.44 -16.02 -20.85
CA SER A 18 16.50 -15.36 -20.07
C SER A 18 16.13 -15.05 -18.63
N ILE A 19 14.85 -15.26 -18.24
CA ILE A 19 14.42 -15.11 -16.86
C ILE A 19 14.74 -16.41 -16.11
N GLU A 20 15.80 -16.39 -15.33
CA GLU A 20 16.23 -17.55 -14.55
C GLU A 20 15.48 -17.64 -13.22
N ASN A 21 15.20 -16.49 -12.59
CA ASN A 21 14.47 -16.39 -11.33
C ASN A 21 13.68 -15.09 -11.30
N ASN A 22 12.52 -15.11 -10.64
CA ASN A 22 11.80 -13.89 -10.30
C ASN A 22 11.46 -13.84 -8.81
N LEU A 23 11.59 -12.65 -8.22
CA LEU A 23 11.11 -12.33 -6.88
C LEU A 23 10.07 -11.24 -7.01
N THR A 24 8.80 -11.62 -6.86
CA THR A 24 7.67 -10.70 -7.00
C THR A 24 7.01 -10.46 -5.65
N ASP A 25 6.84 -9.21 -5.30
CA ASP A 25 6.01 -8.80 -4.18
C ASP A 25 4.70 -8.20 -4.67
N ILE A 26 3.61 -8.50 -3.98
CA ILE A 26 2.28 -8.01 -4.28
C ILE A 26 1.80 -7.16 -3.11
N VAL A 27 1.42 -5.95 -3.43
CA VAL A 27 0.80 -5.00 -2.50
C VAL A 27 -0.65 -4.83 -2.90
N LEU A 28 -1.57 -5.03 -1.95
CA LEU A 28 -2.97 -4.70 -2.16
C LEU A 28 -3.23 -3.24 -1.89
N MET A 29 -4.12 -2.66 -2.68
CA MET A 29 -4.58 -1.28 -2.55
C MET A 29 -6.10 -1.27 -2.46
N VAL A 30 -6.61 -0.46 -1.53
CA VAL A 30 -8.04 -0.14 -1.39
C VAL A 30 -8.17 1.35 -1.27
N ASN A 31 -9.06 1.96 -2.04
CA ASN A 31 -9.37 3.38 -1.95
C ASN A 31 -10.78 3.59 -1.40
N GLU A 32 -10.96 4.70 -0.72
CA GLU A 32 -12.23 5.22 -0.26
C GLU A 32 -12.35 6.70 -0.63
N ASP A 33 -13.48 7.06 -1.24
CA ASP A 33 -13.75 8.44 -1.65
C ASP A 33 -13.89 9.36 -0.43
N VAL A 34 -13.39 10.57 -0.53
CA VAL A 34 -13.56 11.60 0.49
C VAL A 34 -14.97 12.20 0.34
N PRO A 35 -15.84 12.09 1.36
CA PRO A 35 -17.16 12.70 1.29
C PRO A 35 -17.10 14.22 1.22
N SER A 36 -17.73 14.83 0.22
CA SER A 36 -17.72 16.27 -0.04
C SER A 36 -18.41 17.13 1.03
N HIS A 37 -19.10 16.53 2.00
CA HIS A 37 -19.89 17.26 3.00
C HIS A 37 -19.09 17.87 4.15
N GLY A 38 -17.77 17.61 4.26
CA GLY A 38 -16.90 18.19 5.31
C GLY A 38 -17.31 17.84 6.76
N LYS A 39 -18.02 16.74 6.96
CA LYS A 39 -18.44 16.22 8.28
C LYS A 39 -17.56 15.05 8.69
N PRO A 40 -17.47 14.72 10.00
CA PRO A 40 -16.80 13.52 10.44
C PRO A 40 -17.32 12.27 9.73
N HIS A 41 -16.41 11.43 9.28
CA HIS A 41 -16.68 10.19 8.57
C HIS A 41 -15.78 9.08 9.10
N THR A 42 -16.31 7.84 9.10
CA THR A 42 -15.53 6.65 9.42
C THR A 42 -15.18 5.93 8.12
N TYR A 43 -13.90 5.82 7.81
CA TYR A 43 -13.41 5.13 6.63
C TYR A 43 -13.15 3.66 6.94
N LEU A 44 -13.53 2.77 6.02
CA LEU A 44 -13.41 1.32 6.16
C LEU A 44 -12.70 0.73 4.94
N PHE A 45 -11.42 0.44 5.07
CA PHE A 45 -10.64 -0.21 4.03
C PHE A 45 -10.63 -1.72 4.28
N ASN A 46 -11.35 -2.47 3.45
CA ASN A 46 -11.50 -3.91 3.63
C ASN A 46 -10.68 -4.69 2.60
N PHE A 47 -9.56 -5.24 3.03
CA PHE A 47 -8.70 -6.11 2.21
C PHE A 47 -9.20 -7.55 2.15
N SER A 48 -10.13 -7.96 3.05
CA SER A 48 -10.73 -9.31 3.12
C SER A 48 -9.73 -10.47 3.24
N ASN A 49 -8.47 -10.18 3.46
CA ASN A 49 -7.36 -11.12 3.57
C ASN A 49 -6.48 -10.74 4.76
N MET A 50 -5.75 -11.71 5.32
CA MET A 50 -4.88 -11.44 6.47
C MET A 50 -3.71 -10.52 6.10
N ILE A 51 -3.61 -9.39 6.78
CA ILE A 51 -2.59 -8.35 6.56
C ILE A 51 -1.30 -8.70 7.31
N LYS A 52 -0.16 -8.49 6.67
CA LYS A 52 1.15 -8.56 7.31
C LYS A 52 1.37 -7.31 8.16
N LYS A 53 1.70 -7.52 9.44
CA LYS A 53 1.95 -6.42 10.39
C LYS A 53 3.07 -5.49 9.95
N GLY A 54 2.88 -4.20 10.11
CA GLY A 54 3.86 -3.17 9.77
C GLY A 54 3.90 -2.81 8.27
N THR A 55 2.85 -3.18 7.53
CA THR A 55 2.80 -2.92 6.08
C THR A 55 1.65 -2.04 5.64
N VAL A 56 0.74 -1.68 6.56
CA VAL A 56 -0.38 -0.79 6.25
C VAL A 56 0.13 0.65 6.15
N ARG A 57 -0.20 1.30 5.04
CA ARG A 57 0.14 2.71 4.78
C ARG A 57 -0.97 3.39 3.99
N SER A 58 -1.28 4.64 4.33
CA SER A 58 -2.14 5.48 3.50
C SER A 58 -1.32 6.39 2.59
N THR A 59 -1.96 6.89 1.53
CA THR A 59 -1.55 8.13 0.87
C THR A 59 -1.66 9.30 1.84
N GLU A 60 -1.09 10.43 1.45
CA GLU A 60 -1.25 11.68 2.19
C GLU A 60 -2.65 12.26 1.96
N PHE A 61 -3.19 12.92 2.99
CA PHE A 61 -4.48 13.60 2.95
C PHE A 61 -4.48 14.82 3.87
N LYS A 62 -5.40 15.77 3.60
CA LYS A 62 -5.63 16.93 4.46
C LYS A 62 -6.74 16.65 5.45
N ILE A 63 -6.58 17.09 6.69
CA ILE A 63 -7.62 17.03 7.72
C ILE A 63 -8.10 18.45 8.07
N LYS A 64 -9.37 18.58 8.39
CA LYS A 64 -9.96 19.84 8.79
C LYS A 64 -9.27 20.41 10.01
N GLY A 65 -8.86 21.69 9.93
CA GLY A 65 -8.16 22.39 11.01
C GLY A 65 -6.64 22.15 11.03
N SER A 66 -6.09 21.58 9.97
CA SER A 66 -4.65 21.44 9.79
C SER A 66 -4.24 21.86 8.39
N ASP A 67 -3.18 22.67 8.29
CA ASP A 67 -2.59 23.08 7.01
C ASP A 67 -1.61 22.03 6.45
N TYR A 68 -1.37 20.96 7.21
CA TYR A 68 -0.39 19.94 6.88
C TYR A 68 -1.03 18.71 6.24
N LEU A 69 -0.25 18.00 5.42
CA LEU A 69 -0.58 16.67 4.92
C LEU A 69 -0.28 15.64 5.98
N TRP A 70 -1.22 14.72 6.14
CA TRP A 70 -1.17 13.61 7.08
C TRP A 70 -1.23 12.28 6.35
N HIS A 71 -0.59 11.29 6.89
CA HIS A 71 -0.74 9.90 6.49
C HIS A 71 -0.77 9.02 7.73
N PHE A 72 -1.16 7.77 7.58
CA PHE A 72 -1.08 6.81 8.67
C PHE A 72 -0.33 5.54 8.29
N VAL A 73 0.22 4.90 9.32
CA VAL A 73 0.81 3.55 9.25
C VAL A 73 0.31 2.75 10.44
N ASP A 74 0.42 1.42 10.38
CA ASP A 74 0.12 0.57 11.54
C ASP A 74 1.31 0.46 12.51
N ASP A 75 0.99 0.33 13.81
CA ASP A 75 1.95 0.20 14.90
C ASP A 75 2.39 -1.26 15.15
N LYS A 76 2.02 -2.20 14.30
CA LYS A 76 2.20 -3.66 14.46
C LYS A 76 1.40 -4.29 15.60
N HIS A 77 0.63 -3.50 16.37
CA HIS A 77 -0.17 -3.94 17.51
C HIS A 77 -1.68 -3.77 17.28
N GLY A 78 -2.08 -3.31 16.07
CA GLY A 78 -3.47 -3.16 15.67
C GLY A 78 -4.01 -1.73 15.80
N ARG A 79 -3.15 -0.74 16.02
CA ARG A 79 -3.53 0.68 16.00
C ARG A 79 -2.89 1.38 14.81
N LEU A 80 -3.54 2.43 14.33
CA LEU A 80 -2.99 3.32 13.33
C LEU A 80 -2.31 4.51 14.03
N ILE A 81 -1.14 4.88 13.53
CA ILE A 81 -0.40 6.06 13.96
C ILE A 81 -0.44 7.05 12.81
N PHE A 82 -0.99 8.23 13.08
CA PHE A 82 -1.09 9.32 12.12
C PHE A 82 0.11 10.24 12.28
N HIS A 83 0.82 10.49 11.19
CA HIS A 83 1.95 11.43 11.22
C HIS A 83 1.88 12.41 10.06
N ARG A 84 2.60 13.50 10.23
CA ARG A 84 3.01 14.41 9.18
C ARG A 84 4.52 14.54 9.17
N LYS A 85 5.08 14.82 8.03
CA LYS A 85 6.50 15.18 7.92
C LYS A 85 6.66 16.64 8.29
N ASP A 86 7.61 16.94 9.16
CA ASP A 86 8.03 18.32 9.42
C ASP A 86 8.95 18.79 8.29
N GLU A 87 8.62 19.92 7.67
CA GLU A 87 9.34 20.43 6.50
C GLU A 87 10.74 20.93 6.85
N VAL A 88 10.96 21.34 8.10
CA VAL A 88 12.22 21.92 8.55
C VAL A 88 13.18 20.85 9.06
N SER A 89 12.70 20.00 9.98
CA SER A 89 13.54 18.96 10.59
C SER A 89 13.56 17.65 9.77
N GLY A 90 12.56 17.43 8.92
CA GLY A 90 12.35 16.18 8.21
C GLY A 90 11.81 15.04 9.08
N GLU A 91 11.58 15.30 10.37
CA GLU A 91 11.09 14.30 11.33
C GLU A 91 9.57 14.08 11.18
N PHE A 92 9.11 12.90 11.61
CA PHE A 92 7.69 12.59 11.65
C PHE A 92 7.08 13.02 12.99
N ILE A 93 6.06 13.86 12.91
CA ILE A 93 5.28 14.35 14.06
C ILE A 93 3.98 13.56 14.13
N ALA A 94 3.77 12.83 15.23
CA ALA A 94 2.57 12.02 15.43
C ALA A 94 1.38 12.87 15.90
N ASN A 95 0.18 12.53 15.43
CA ASN A 95 -1.08 13.03 15.95
C ASN A 95 -1.64 12.06 16.97
N THR A 96 -1.85 12.52 18.21
CA THR A 96 -2.33 11.68 19.31
C THR A 96 -3.86 11.68 19.46
N TYR A 97 -4.56 12.53 18.72
CA TYR A 97 -6.03 12.66 18.79
C TYR A 97 -6.75 11.78 17.75
N LEU A 98 -6.14 11.57 16.59
CA LEU A 98 -6.69 10.72 15.55
C LEU A 98 -6.61 9.26 15.96
N LYS A 99 -7.67 8.51 15.66
CA LYS A 99 -7.79 7.11 16.04
C LYS A 99 -8.11 6.25 14.82
N GLY A 100 -7.53 5.08 14.82
CA GLY A 100 -7.84 4.05 13.85
C GLY A 100 -7.28 2.72 14.31
N ILE A 101 -7.84 1.67 13.77
CA ILE A 101 -7.46 0.28 14.08
C ILE A 101 -7.18 -0.51 12.81
N CYS A 102 -6.34 -1.52 12.95
CA CYS A 102 -6.07 -2.50 11.92
C CYS A 102 -6.29 -3.90 12.50
N ASP A 103 -7.30 -4.60 12.01
CA ASP A 103 -7.49 -6.02 12.31
C ASP A 103 -6.74 -6.85 11.26
N TYR A 104 -5.56 -7.31 11.62
CA TYR A 104 -4.69 -8.09 10.74
C TYR A 104 -5.28 -9.44 10.31
N LYS A 105 -6.21 -10.00 11.10
CA LYS A 105 -6.83 -11.31 10.81
C LYS A 105 -7.94 -11.20 9.78
N THR A 106 -8.78 -10.19 9.91
CA THR A 106 -9.90 -9.97 8.99
C THR A 106 -9.52 -9.15 7.77
N GLY A 107 -8.41 -8.39 7.86
CA GLY A 107 -7.99 -7.48 6.82
C GLY A 107 -8.76 -6.17 6.82
N LEU A 108 -9.35 -5.78 7.94
CA LEU A 108 -10.10 -4.54 8.08
C LEU A 108 -9.22 -3.44 8.69
N VAL A 109 -9.09 -2.33 7.98
CA VAL A 109 -8.49 -1.09 8.48
C VAL A 109 -9.59 -0.05 8.63
N ARG A 110 -9.70 0.55 9.81
CA ARG A 110 -10.74 1.54 10.12
C ARG A 110 -10.14 2.81 10.69
N VAL A 111 -10.57 3.94 10.17
CA VAL A 111 -10.25 5.28 10.68
C VAL A 111 -11.53 5.92 11.18
N ASP A 112 -11.56 6.31 12.45
CA ASP A 112 -12.77 6.76 13.13
C ASP A 112 -12.88 8.31 13.10
N ASP A 113 -14.10 8.79 12.82
CA ASP A 113 -14.57 10.16 13.05
C ASP A 113 -13.61 11.28 12.59
N ILE A 114 -13.01 11.11 11.42
CA ILE A 114 -12.10 12.09 10.83
C ILE A 114 -12.84 12.93 9.78
N VAL A 115 -12.49 14.22 9.68
CA VAL A 115 -12.88 15.07 8.57
C VAL A 115 -11.69 15.25 7.65
N ILE A 116 -11.66 14.49 6.58
CA ILE A 116 -10.70 14.69 5.49
C ILE A 116 -11.26 15.73 4.55
N LEU A 117 -10.41 16.62 4.07
CA LEU A 117 -10.79 17.68 3.14
C LEU A 117 -10.51 17.20 1.71
N GLU A 118 -11.59 17.16 0.91
CA GLU A 118 -11.47 17.00 -0.53
C GLU A 118 -10.88 18.27 -1.15
N ASP A 119 -9.89 18.12 -2.01
CA ASP A 119 -9.41 19.18 -2.88
C ASP A 119 -9.13 18.59 -4.28
N GLU A 120 -8.65 19.42 -5.22
CA GLU A 120 -8.38 19.00 -6.59
C GLU A 120 -7.33 17.87 -6.74
N TYR A 121 -6.52 17.64 -5.69
CA TYR A 121 -5.45 16.63 -5.67
C TYR A 121 -5.76 15.44 -4.75
N TYR A 122 -6.72 15.58 -3.82
CA TYR A 122 -7.02 14.60 -2.78
C TYR A 122 -8.53 14.32 -2.74
N THR A 123 -8.99 13.53 -3.72
CA THR A 123 -10.42 13.15 -3.85
C THR A 123 -10.72 11.83 -3.13
N ASP A 124 -9.69 11.05 -2.85
CA ASP A 124 -9.78 9.75 -2.20
C ASP A 124 -8.59 9.51 -1.24
N VAL A 125 -8.74 8.52 -0.39
CA VAL A 125 -7.66 8.00 0.45
C VAL A 125 -7.35 6.59 0.00
N LEU A 126 -6.13 6.39 -0.49
CA LEU A 126 -5.64 5.09 -0.86
C LEU A 126 -4.90 4.45 0.32
N VAL A 127 -5.20 3.20 0.62
CA VAL A 127 -4.49 2.42 1.64
C VAL A 127 -3.87 1.20 1.00
N THR A 128 -2.61 0.96 1.32
CA THR A 128 -1.84 -0.17 0.82
C THR A 128 -1.45 -1.10 1.95
N CYS A 129 -1.33 -2.39 1.65
CA CYS A 129 -0.74 -3.37 2.56
C CYS A 129 -0.17 -4.58 1.81
N SER A 130 0.75 -5.29 2.46
CA SER A 130 1.14 -6.63 2.05
C SER A 130 0.33 -7.68 2.82
N LEU A 131 0.09 -8.83 2.21
CA LEU A 131 -0.62 -9.93 2.83
C LEU A 131 0.34 -10.94 3.46
N ILE A 132 -0.17 -11.73 4.43
CA ILE A 132 0.56 -12.88 4.97
C ILE A 132 0.61 -13.99 3.92
N SER A 133 -0.53 -14.26 3.26
CA SER A 133 -0.59 -15.17 2.12
C SER A 133 -0.46 -14.38 0.83
N LYS A 134 0.37 -14.84 -0.08
CA LYS A 134 0.48 -14.25 -1.42
C LYS A 134 -0.69 -14.65 -2.35
N ASP A 135 -1.44 -15.69 -2.01
CA ASP A 135 -2.71 -16.00 -2.67
C ASP A 135 -3.80 -15.07 -2.15
N ILE A 136 -4.57 -14.46 -3.07
CA ILE A 136 -5.56 -13.43 -2.74
C ILE A 136 -6.96 -13.96 -3.03
N TYR A 137 -7.82 -13.88 -2.02
CA TYR A 137 -9.21 -14.31 -2.08
C TYR A 137 -10.13 -13.09 -2.06
N PRO A 138 -10.58 -12.58 -3.23
CA PRO A 138 -11.56 -11.51 -3.25
C PRO A 138 -12.87 -12.00 -2.62
N ARG A 139 -13.46 -11.21 -1.77
CA ARG A 139 -14.75 -11.50 -1.12
C ARG A 139 -15.82 -10.53 -1.58
N GLY A 140 -17.06 -11.02 -1.66
CA GLY A 140 -18.17 -10.21 -2.14
C GLY A 140 -18.02 -9.86 -3.62
N ASN A 141 -18.30 -8.61 -3.97
CA ASN A 141 -18.22 -8.10 -5.34
C ASN A 141 -16.89 -7.43 -5.66
N GLN A 142 -15.83 -7.75 -4.92
CA GLN A 142 -14.50 -7.17 -5.19
C GLN A 142 -13.92 -7.73 -6.48
N ILE A 143 -13.39 -6.84 -7.31
CA ILE A 143 -12.65 -7.16 -8.52
C ILE A 143 -11.19 -6.83 -8.27
N LEU A 144 -10.31 -7.80 -8.52
CA LEU A 144 -8.87 -7.57 -8.49
C LEU A 144 -8.42 -7.14 -9.89
N TYR A 145 -7.73 -6.03 -9.97
CA TYR A 145 -7.05 -5.60 -11.18
C TYR A 145 -5.59 -5.21 -10.86
N ILE A 146 -4.74 -5.27 -11.86
CA ILE A 146 -3.35 -4.84 -11.74
C ILE A 146 -3.28 -3.39 -12.23
N ASP A 147 -2.91 -2.50 -11.33
CA ASP A 147 -2.64 -1.12 -11.71
C ASP A 147 -1.25 -1.04 -12.35
N GLN A 148 -1.23 -0.82 -13.66
CA GLN A 148 -0.01 -0.79 -14.45
C GLN A 148 0.93 0.36 -14.06
N SER A 149 0.40 1.46 -13.54
CA SER A 149 1.21 2.59 -13.06
C SER A 149 2.04 2.28 -11.82
N ASN A 150 1.68 1.22 -11.10
CA ASN A 150 2.32 0.77 -9.87
C ASN A 150 3.15 -0.52 -10.07
N ILE A 151 3.47 -0.89 -11.30
CA ILE A 151 4.37 -2.00 -11.58
C ILE A 151 5.81 -1.47 -11.61
N GLN A 152 6.64 -2.00 -10.73
CA GLN A 152 8.08 -1.76 -10.76
C GLN A 152 8.80 -3.07 -11.08
N VAL A 153 9.71 -3.02 -12.05
CA VAL A 153 10.54 -4.17 -12.43
C VAL A 153 12.01 -3.78 -12.28
N ASP A 154 12.70 -4.49 -11.40
CA ASP A 154 14.15 -4.36 -11.22
C ASP A 154 14.82 -5.59 -11.83
N ILE A 155 15.71 -5.36 -12.79
CA ILE A 155 16.45 -6.43 -13.47
C ILE A 155 17.84 -6.50 -12.86
N MET A 156 18.20 -7.68 -12.34
CA MET A 156 19.55 -7.98 -11.87
C MET A 156 20.21 -8.91 -12.87
N ASP A 157 21.42 -8.54 -13.33
CA ASP A 157 22.23 -9.38 -14.20
C ASP A 157 23.06 -10.34 -13.34
N ASN A 158 22.86 -11.64 -13.50
CA ASN A 158 23.56 -12.66 -12.73
C ASN A 158 25.09 -12.64 -12.97
N ASP A 159 25.54 -12.23 -14.14
CA ASP A 159 26.99 -12.13 -14.45
C ASP A 159 27.70 -11.08 -13.56
N LEU A 160 26.95 -10.10 -13.02
CA LEU A 160 27.47 -9.11 -12.09
C LEU A 160 27.61 -9.62 -10.64
N PHE A 161 26.90 -10.69 -10.27
CA PHE A 161 27.00 -11.30 -8.94
C PHE A 161 28.31 -12.08 -8.73
N TYR A 162 28.89 -12.62 -9.80
CA TYR A 162 30.15 -13.37 -9.73
C TYR A 162 31.41 -12.46 -9.76
N ASN A 163 31.27 -11.20 -10.17
CA ASN A 163 32.35 -10.22 -10.22
C ASN A 163 32.13 -9.07 -9.22
N SER A 164 32.03 -9.36 -7.98
CA SER A 164 31.46 -8.70 -6.85
C SER A 164 32.04 -7.35 -6.38
N GLU A 165 32.27 -6.38 -7.22
CA GLU A 165 32.52 -5.02 -6.72
C GLU A 165 31.67 -3.90 -7.35
N ASN A 166 30.88 -4.19 -8.39
CA ASN A 166 30.05 -3.16 -9.06
C ASN A 166 28.73 -3.72 -9.61
N ALA A 167 27.88 -4.28 -8.76
CA ALA A 167 26.53 -4.67 -9.16
C ALA A 167 25.68 -3.41 -9.44
N ALA A 168 25.43 -3.10 -10.69
CA ALA A 168 24.53 -2.04 -11.08
C ALA A 168 23.10 -2.60 -11.19
N VAL A 169 22.22 -2.20 -10.29
CA VAL A 169 20.78 -2.44 -10.41
C VAL A 169 20.23 -1.48 -11.47
N ARG A 170 19.61 -2.02 -12.52
CA ARG A 170 18.90 -1.22 -13.53
C ARG A 170 17.40 -1.33 -13.27
N SER A 171 16.77 -0.25 -12.81
CA SER A 171 15.33 -0.14 -12.75
C SER A 171 14.76 0.20 -14.12
N VAL A 172 13.79 -0.58 -14.58
CA VAL A 172 13.05 -0.31 -15.82
C VAL A 172 11.61 0.01 -15.45
N ASN A 173 11.21 1.25 -15.62
CA ASN A 173 9.81 1.62 -15.54
C ASN A 173 9.15 1.25 -16.87
N ILE A 174 8.20 0.33 -16.84
CA ILE A 174 7.37 -0.02 -17.98
C ILE A 174 6.16 0.93 -17.96
N LEU A 175 6.13 1.89 -18.88
CA LEU A 175 5.01 2.78 -19.15
C LEU A 175 3.92 2.06 -19.92
#